data_eaf8099ef88d2379ebbaee6399fd005e
#
_entry.id   eaf8099ef88d2379ebbaee6399fd005e
#
_cell.length_a   1.000
_cell.length_b   1.000
_cell.length_c   1.000
_cell.angle_alpha   90.00
_cell.angle_beta   90.00
_cell.angle_gamma   90.00
#
_symmetry.space_group_name_H-M   'P 1'
#
loop_
_entity.id
_entity.type
_entity.pdbx_description
1 polymer ?
#
loop_
_entity_poly.entity_id
_entity_poly.type
_entity_poly.pdbx_seq_one_letter_code
_entity_poly.pdbx_strand_id
1 'polypeptide(L)'
;MRRLALPQLAVISAAILWSLDGLLRQMLYNVPPFLIISIEHVIGAVIFIPFLIKGWQEILKLGQRTWISVLWISICGGILGTFFYTSALSYVNYIDLSVVILLQKLQPLFAITLAAVILKEPLSKKFLVLA
;
A
#
# COMPACT_ATOMS: atom_id res chain seq x y z
N MET A 1 -24.06 -20.30 11.68
CA MET A 1 -22.74 -19.75 11.31
C MET A 1 -22.87 -19.05 9.96
N ARG A 2 -22.69 -17.73 9.90
CA ARG A 2 -22.69 -16.99 8.62
C ARG A 2 -21.45 -17.42 7.84
N ARG A 3 -21.63 -18.04 6.68
CA ARG A 3 -20.48 -18.36 5.79
C ARG A 3 -19.81 -17.05 5.42
N LEU A 4 -18.51 -16.94 5.68
CA LEU A 4 -17.73 -15.80 5.22
C LEU A 4 -17.86 -15.69 3.70
N ALA A 5 -18.24 -14.52 3.20
CA ALA A 5 -18.31 -14.30 1.76
C ALA A 5 -16.89 -14.29 1.16
N LEU A 6 -16.73 -14.70 -0.08
CA LEU A 6 -15.45 -14.71 -0.79
C LEU A 6 -14.64 -13.41 -0.64
N PRO A 7 -15.26 -12.20 -0.72
CA PRO A 7 -14.53 -10.96 -0.52
C PRO A 7 -13.91 -10.82 0.88
N GLN A 8 -14.61 -11.28 1.92
CA GLN A 8 -14.10 -11.22 3.30
C GLN A 8 -12.91 -12.15 3.49
N LEU A 9 -12.95 -13.35 2.91
CA LEU A 9 -11.82 -14.30 2.92
C LEU A 9 -10.62 -13.71 2.17
N ALA A 10 -10.82 -13.07 1.04
CA ALA A 10 -9.75 -12.40 0.30
C ALA A 10 -9.08 -11.29 1.12
N VAL A 11 -9.86 -10.45 1.82
CA VAL A 11 -9.32 -9.40 2.69
C VAL A 11 -8.51 -9.99 3.86
N ILE A 12 -9.01 -11.05 4.50
CA ILE A 12 -8.30 -11.73 5.58
C ILE A 12 -6.98 -12.32 5.06
N SER A 13 -7.01 -12.99 3.91
CA SER A 13 -5.80 -13.56 3.29
C SER A 13 -4.77 -12.47 2.95
N ALA A 14 -5.22 -11.36 2.39
CA ALA A 14 -4.36 -10.21 2.11
C ALA A 14 -3.73 -9.63 3.38
N ALA A 15 -4.50 -9.51 4.48
CA ALA A 15 -4.01 -9.03 5.75
C ALA A 15 -2.94 -9.96 6.36
N ILE A 16 -3.15 -11.28 6.28
CA ILE A 16 -2.17 -12.29 6.73
C ILE A 16 -0.87 -12.17 5.90
N LEU A 17 -0.98 -12.13 4.57
CA LEU A 17 0.19 -11.97 3.70
C LEU A 17 0.93 -10.67 3.99
N TRP A 18 0.22 -9.59 4.19
CA TRP A 18 0.82 -8.29 4.54
C TRP A 18 1.52 -8.31 5.90
N SER A 19 1.02 -9.06 6.87
CA SER A 19 1.69 -9.18 8.17
C SER A 19 3.06 -9.83 8.09
N LEU A 20 3.30 -10.68 7.08
CA LEU A 20 4.58 -11.32 6.83
C LEU A 20 5.56 -10.43 6.05
N ASP A 21 5.06 -9.44 5.31
CA ASP A 21 5.88 -8.57 4.45
C ASP A 21 7.00 -7.87 5.23
N GLY A 22 6.69 -7.27 6.38
CA GLY A 22 7.69 -6.59 7.21
C GLY A 22 8.81 -7.50 7.70
N LEU A 23 8.48 -8.74 8.08
CA LEU A 23 9.47 -9.72 8.52
C LEU A 23 10.36 -10.16 7.35
N LEU A 24 9.78 -10.44 6.19
CA LEU A 24 10.52 -10.84 5.00
C LEU A 24 11.46 -9.71 4.52
N ARG A 25 11.02 -8.47 4.53
CA ARG A 25 11.86 -7.31 4.18
C ARG A 25 13.00 -7.12 5.18
N GLN A 26 12.74 -7.32 6.46
CA GLN A 26 13.78 -7.25 7.48
C GLN A 26 14.88 -8.31 7.26
N MET A 27 14.51 -9.51 6.82
CA MET A 27 15.50 -10.56 6.49
C MET A 27 16.39 -10.19 5.29
N LEU A 28 15.94 -9.27 4.46
CA LEU A 28 16.64 -8.76 3.28
C LEU A 28 17.44 -7.47 3.56
N TYR A 29 17.74 -7.15 4.81
CA TYR A 29 18.38 -5.89 5.21
C TYR A 29 19.75 -5.62 4.53
N ASN A 30 20.44 -6.66 4.08
CA ASN A 30 21.70 -6.56 3.33
C ASN A 30 21.50 -6.24 1.84
N VAL A 31 20.28 -6.30 1.35
CA VAL A 31 19.95 -6.02 -0.06
C VAL A 31 19.53 -4.56 -0.18
N PRO A 32 20.08 -3.79 -1.14
CA PRO A 32 19.68 -2.40 -1.33
C PRO A 32 18.16 -2.28 -1.53
N PRO A 33 17.48 -1.38 -0.79
CA PRO A 33 16.02 -1.20 -0.88
C PRO A 33 15.52 -0.99 -2.30
N PHE A 34 16.27 -0.23 -3.11
CA PHE A 34 15.93 0.01 -4.50
C PHE A 34 15.83 -1.29 -5.33
N LEU A 35 16.72 -2.25 -5.09
CA LEU A 35 16.71 -3.52 -5.81
C LEU A 35 15.48 -4.36 -5.44
N ILE A 36 15.16 -4.44 -4.14
CA ILE A 36 13.97 -5.15 -3.65
C ILE A 36 12.71 -4.59 -4.34
N ILE A 37 12.54 -3.28 -4.28
CA ILE A 37 11.38 -2.59 -4.84
C ILE A 37 11.29 -2.75 -6.34
N SER A 38 12.42 -2.66 -7.05
CA SER A 38 12.44 -2.83 -8.50
C SER A 38 11.97 -4.23 -8.91
N ILE A 39 12.46 -5.25 -8.23
CA ILE A 39 12.06 -6.64 -8.49
C ILE A 39 10.56 -6.84 -8.18
N GLU A 40 10.08 -6.33 -7.05
CA GLU A 40 8.66 -6.40 -6.69
C GLU A 40 7.75 -5.75 -7.73
N HIS A 41 8.12 -4.55 -8.20
CA HIS A 41 7.33 -3.84 -9.21
C HIS A 41 7.36 -4.54 -10.55
N VAL A 42 8.50 -5.12 -10.96
CA VAL A 42 8.60 -5.91 -12.19
C VAL A 42 7.74 -7.18 -12.10
N ILE A 43 7.84 -7.93 -11.00
CA ILE A 43 7.01 -9.13 -10.78
C ILE A 43 5.53 -8.74 -10.77
N GLY A 44 5.17 -7.70 -10.03
CA GLY A 44 3.81 -7.18 -9.98
C GLY A 44 3.29 -6.80 -11.36
N ALA A 45 4.09 -6.04 -12.13
CA ALA A 45 3.73 -5.67 -13.49
C ALA A 45 3.46 -6.89 -14.36
N VAL A 46 4.33 -7.90 -14.33
CA VAL A 46 4.16 -9.15 -15.11
C VAL A 46 2.86 -9.86 -14.72
N ILE A 47 2.57 -9.98 -13.42
CA ILE A 47 1.34 -10.63 -12.93
C ILE A 47 0.08 -9.86 -13.38
N PHE A 48 0.15 -8.52 -13.44
CA PHE A 48 -1.00 -7.69 -13.79
C PHE A 48 -1.19 -7.48 -15.31
N ILE A 49 -0.21 -7.86 -16.17
CA ILE A 49 -0.35 -7.76 -17.63
C ILE A 49 -1.66 -8.36 -18.18
N PRO A 50 -2.09 -9.58 -17.80
CA PRO A 50 -3.33 -10.16 -18.33
C PRO A 50 -4.58 -9.33 -17.99
N PHE A 51 -4.61 -8.75 -16.80
CA PHE A 51 -5.70 -7.88 -16.35
C PHE A 51 -5.70 -6.55 -17.11
N LEU A 52 -4.51 -5.99 -17.32
CA LEU A 52 -4.32 -4.78 -18.10
C LEU A 52 -4.81 -4.97 -19.54
N ILE A 53 -4.44 -6.08 -20.19
CA ILE A 53 -4.87 -6.39 -21.56
C ILE A 53 -6.40 -6.52 -21.62
N LYS A 54 -7.00 -7.21 -20.65
CA LYS A 54 -8.46 -7.39 -20.58
C LYS A 54 -9.20 -6.06 -20.37
N GLY A 55 -8.66 -5.15 -19.55
CA GLY A 55 -9.26 -3.84 -19.26
C GLY A 55 -8.81 -2.72 -20.20
N TRP A 56 -8.01 -3.00 -21.23
CA TRP A 56 -7.36 -1.98 -22.06
C TRP A 56 -8.31 -0.96 -22.67
N GLN A 57 -9.45 -1.43 -23.18
CA GLN A 57 -10.46 -0.56 -23.79
C GLN A 57 -11.08 0.45 -22.79
N GLU A 58 -11.17 0.08 -21.52
CA GLU A 58 -11.67 0.96 -20.48
C GLU A 58 -10.60 1.97 -20.05
N ILE A 59 -9.36 1.52 -19.98
CA ILE A 59 -8.20 2.36 -19.63
C ILE A 59 -8.03 3.49 -20.67
N LEU A 60 -8.20 3.20 -21.96
CA LEU A 60 -8.09 4.20 -23.01
C LEU A 60 -9.17 5.28 -22.94
N LYS A 61 -10.29 5.02 -22.27
CA LYS A 61 -11.36 6.01 -22.07
C LYS A 61 -11.11 6.96 -20.91
N LEU A 62 -10.07 6.73 -20.11
CA LEU A 62 -9.74 7.55 -18.96
C LEU A 62 -9.30 8.95 -19.40
N GLY A 63 -9.91 9.97 -18.80
CA GLY A 63 -9.54 11.36 -19.05
C GLY A 63 -8.16 11.71 -18.45
N GLN A 64 -7.58 12.80 -18.96
CA GLN A 64 -6.26 13.30 -18.54
C GLN A 64 -6.16 13.49 -17.01
N ARG A 65 -7.21 14.01 -16.38
CA ARG A 65 -7.25 14.23 -14.92
C ARG A 65 -7.08 12.92 -14.14
N THR A 66 -7.71 11.85 -14.62
CA THR A 66 -7.60 10.52 -14.01
C THR A 66 -6.17 9.98 -14.16
N TRP A 67 -5.55 10.17 -15.32
CA TRP A 67 -4.17 9.77 -15.56
C TRP A 67 -3.18 10.49 -14.65
N ILE A 68 -3.35 11.80 -14.44
CA ILE A 68 -2.53 12.58 -13.50
C ILE A 68 -2.70 12.03 -12.07
N SER A 69 -3.93 11.71 -11.65
CA SER A 69 -4.20 11.14 -10.34
C SER A 69 -3.56 9.77 -10.17
N VAL A 70 -3.66 8.89 -11.16
CA VAL A 70 -3.01 7.57 -11.17
C VAL A 70 -1.49 7.71 -11.07
N LEU A 71 -0.90 8.63 -11.84
CA LEU A 71 0.54 8.89 -11.79
C LEU A 71 0.99 9.35 -10.40
N TRP A 72 0.27 10.30 -9.78
CA TRP A 72 0.55 10.77 -8.43
C TRP A 72 0.47 9.64 -7.40
N ILE A 73 -0.58 8.82 -7.45
CA ILE A 73 -0.75 7.68 -6.53
C ILE A 73 0.40 6.68 -6.73
N SER A 74 0.77 6.39 -7.98
CA SER A 74 1.85 5.45 -8.29
C SER A 74 3.21 5.94 -7.80
N ILE A 75 3.52 7.21 -7.98
CA ILE A 75 4.80 7.78 -7.53
C ILE A 75 4.83 7.89 -6.01
N CYS A 76 3.84 8.55 -5.40
CA CYS A 76 3.87 8.83 -3.97
C CYS A 76 3.60 7.59 -3.12
N GLY A 77 2.60 6.79 -3.47
CA GLY A 77 2.23 5.59 -2.72
C GLY A 77 3.03 4.36 -3.13
N GLY A 78 3.15 4.12 -4.42
CA GLY A 78 3.84 2.94 -4.95
C GLY A 78 5.36 3.03 -4.78
N ILE A 79 5.99 4.03 -5.36
CA ILE A 79 7.46 4.09 -5.41
C ILE A 79 8.03 4.69 -4.12
N LEU A 80 7.68 5.93 -3.80
CA LEU A 80 8.28 6.64 -2.65
C LEU A 80 7.87 6.02 -1.33
N GLY A 81 6.59 5.71 -1.15
CA GLY A 81 6.08 5.10 0.09
C GLY A 81 6.76 3.76 0.36
N THR A 82 6.84 2.89 -0.64
CA THR A 82 7.49 1.59 -0.51
C THR A 82 9.00 1.73 -0.30
N PHE A 83 9.64 2.70 -0.98
CA PHE A 83 11.06 2.97 -0.80
C PHE A 83 11.39 3.41 0.63
N PHE A 84 10.70 4.39 1.17
CA PHE A 84 10.95 4.85 2.54
C PHE A 84 10.65 3.77 3.57
N TYR A 85 9.57 3.01 3.39
CA TYR A 85 9.24 1.90 4.27
C TYR A 85 10.31 0.81 4.26
N THR A 86 10.72 0.35 3.07
CA THR A 86 11.77 -0.67 2.93
C THR A 86 13.12 -0.16 3.45
N SER A 87 13.43 1.11 3.22
CA SER A 87 14.64 1.73 3.77
C SER A 87 14.60 1.78 5.30
N ALA A 88 13.46 2.14 5.90
CA ALA A 88 13.32 2.12 7.36
C ALA A 88 13.53 0.71 7.94
N LEU A 89 13.02 -0.32 7.27
CA LEU A 89 13.22 -1.71 7.68
C LEU A 89 14.67 -2.20 7.52
N SER A 90 15.47 -1.58 6.67
CA SER A 90 16.90 -1.96 6.53
C SER A 90 17.77 -1.48 7.70
N TYR A 91 17.28 -0.56 8.54
CA TYR A 91 17.99 -0.08 9.73
C TYR A 91 17.77 -0.96 10.98
N VAL A 92 17.71 -2.29 10.78
CA VAL A 92 17.42 -3.28 11.85
C VAL A 92 18.38 -3.23 13.04
N ASN A 93 19.62 -2.77 12.83
CA ASN A 93 20.63 -2.67 13.88
C ASN A 93 20.47 -1.41 14.75
N TYR A 94 19.62 -0.47 14.34
CA TYR A 94 19.44 0.83 15.00
C TYR A 94 18.01 1.07 15.47
N ILE A 95 17.01 0.45 14.82
CA ILE A 95 15.60 0.67 15.10
C ILE A 95 14.89 -0.68 15.17
N ASP A 96 14.13 -0.90 16.26
CA ASP A 96 13.29 -2.08 16.37
C ASP A 96 12.20 -2.14 15.29
N LEU A 97 11.98 -3.31 14.73
CA LEU A 97 10.94 -3.58 13.75
C LEU A 97 9.56 -3.09 14.24
N SER A 98 9.27 -3.28 15.51
CA SER A 98 8.01 -2.86 16.14
C SER A 98 7.77 -1.36 16.01
N VAL A 99 8.81 -0.54 16.11
CA VAL A 99 8.70 0.92 15.97
C VAL A 99 8.34 1.30 14.54
N VAL A 100 9.00 0.69 13.55
CA VAL A 100 8.71 0.96 12.12
C VAL A 100 7.28 0.56 11.78
N ILE A 101 6.84 -0.62 12.23
CA ILE A 101 5.48 -1.10 12.01
C ILE A 101 4.45 -0.22 12.73
N LEU A 102 4.74 0.21 13.97
CA LEU A 102 3.84 1.09 14.72
C LEU A 102 3.66 2.43 14.01
N LEU A 103 4.74 3.05 13.54
CA LEU A 103 4.68 4.28 12.77
C LEU A 103 3.89 4.11 11.46
N GLN A 104 4.06 2.98 10.76
CA GLN A 104 3.27 2.66 9.58
C GLN A 104 1.77 2.56 9.90
N LYS A 105 1.40 2.04 11.07
CA LYS A 105 -0.01 1.94 11.51
C LYS A 105 -0.66 3.30 11.81
N LEU A 106 0.12 4.38 11.87
CA LEU A 106 -0.43 5.75 11.92
C LEU A 106 -0.90 6.26 10.55
N GLN A 107 -0.59 5.56 9.46
CA GLN A 107 -1.00 5.94 8.10
C GLN A 107 -2.50 6.24 7.97
N PRO A 108 -3.44 5.46 8.54
CA PRO A 108 -4.86 5.77 8.48
C PRO A 108 -5.22 7.12 9.08
N LEU A 109 -4.56 7.53 10.18
CA LEU A 109 -4.80 8.83 10.80
C LEU A 109 -4.44 9.99 9.87
N PHE A 110 -3.29 9.89 9.20
CA PHE A 110 -2.89 10.88 8.20
C PHE A 110 -3.84 10.88 7.00
N ALA A 111 -4.22 9.70 6.49
CA ALA A 111 -5.13 9.58 5.36
C ALA A 111 -6.51 10.20 5.67
N ILE A 112 -7.07 9.92 6.85
CA ILE A 112 -8.35 10.47 7.31
C ILE A 112 -8.26 12.00 7.47
N THR A 113 -7.20 12.49 8.10
CA THR A 113 -7.01 13.93 8.30
C THR A 113 -6.88 14.65 6.97
N LEU A 114 -6.08 14.11 6.03
CA LEU A 114 -5.93 14.69 4.69
C LEU A 114 -7.24 14.65 3.90
N ALA A 115 -8.00 13.56 3.98
CA ALA A 115 -9.31 13.46 3.34
C ALA A 115 -10.26 14.53 3.88
N ALA A 116 -10.32 14.72 5.20
CA ALA A 116 -11.16 15.75 5.82
C ALA A 116 -10.77 17.16 5.36
N VAL A 117 -9.47 17.45 5.29
CA VAL A 117 -8.97 18.79 4.94
C VAL A 117 -9.07 19.07 3.44
N ILE A 118 -8.64 18.11 2.60
CA ILE A 118 -8.52 18.31 1.15
C ILE A 118 -9.87 18.09 0.46
N LEU A 119 -10.58 17.03 0.83
CA LEU A 119 -11.86 16.67 0.22
C LEU A 119 -13.05 17.34 0.93
N LYS A 120 -12.79 18.01 2.07
CA LYS A 120 -13.82 18.64 2.92
C LYS A 120 -14.92 17.66 3.32
N GLU A 121 -14.56 16.40 3.51
CA GLU A 121 -15.51 15.37 3.93
C GLU A 121 -15.83 15.52 5.43
N PRO A 122 -17.12 15.52 5.81
CA PRO A 122 -17.50 15.59 7.22
C PRO A 122 -17.13 14.30 7.94
N LEU A 123 -16.21 14.38 8.89
CA LEU A 123 -15.86 13.25 9.75
C LEU A 123 -17.00 12.97 10.73
N SER A 124 -17.66 11.83 10.62
CA SER A 124 -18.68 11.44 11.61
C SER A 124 -18.00 11.03 12.93
N LYS A 125 -18.62 11.38 14.07
CA LYS A 125 -18.10 10.97 15.39
C LYS A 125 -17.97 9.45 15.52
N LYS A 126 -18.87 8.68 14.90
CA LYS A 126 -18.80 7.22 14.87
C LYS A 126 -17.58 6.70 14.12
N PHE A 127 -17.19 7.36 13.04
CA PHE A 127 -16.01 7.00 12.25
C PHE A 127 -14.72 7.27 13.04
N LEU A 128 -14.62 8.39 13.74
CA LEU A 128 -13.46 8.73 14.59
C LEU A 128 -13.25 7.76 15.77
N VAL A 129 -14.30 7.12 16.24
CA VAL A 129 -14.21 6.12 17.33
C VAL A 129 -13.81 4.74 16.81
N LEU A 130 -14.05 4.45 15.52
CA LEU A 130 -13.78 3.15 14.89
C LEU A 130 -12.44 3.12 14.10
N ALA A 131 -11.83 4.27 13.87
CA ALA A 131 -10.54 4.40 13.21
C ALA A 131 -9.38 4.38 14.21
#